data_8cae820fa9171556ee4d63a38df453c2
#
_entry.id   8cae820fa9171556ee4d63a38df453c2
#
_cell.length_a   1.000
_cell.length_b   1.000
_cell.length_c   1.000
_cell.angle_alpha   90.00
_cell.angle_beta   90.00
_cell.angle_gamma   90.00
#
_symmetry.space_group_name_H-M   'P 1'
#
loop_
_entity.id
_entity.type
_entity.pdbx_description
1 polymer ?
#
loop_
_entity_poly.entity_id
_entity_poly.type
_entity_poly.pdbx_seq_one_letter_code
_entity_poly.pdbx_strand_id
1 'polypeptide(L)'
;MVYIQNDQIQSNVPSAWYSTLENFIVKGKNAEIWDSEGNRYLDYVGGYAVLNTGHLHPRVVDRVKNQLDNFSHSCFAFAPHENAVKLSEELNKRYPIDTETKTFMVNSGAEAVENAVKIARYFTNKKAILSFKGGFHGRTYLAMGLTGKDKPYKEGFGPFPEFVKHAVYPYSYRDISDEDALLSVNEVFNNTLDPNDTAAIVIEVELGEGGYIPASSYFLSQLRDICDKHNILLIFDEVQTGYGRTGNMFGAETVGVVPDMVTLAKGIAGGFPLAAVLGKSEI
;
A
#
# COMPACT_ATOMS: atom_id res chain seq x y z
N MET A 1 -31.61 12.78 -16.63
CA MET A 1 -30.52 12.96 -15.67
C MET A 1 -29.95 14.35 -15.88
N VAL A 2 -29.84 15.17 -14.85
CA VAL A 2 -29.16 16.46 -14.95
C VAL A 2 -27.67 16.14 -14.79
N TYR A 3 -26.88 16.30 -15.85
CA TYR A 3 -25.43 16.15 -15.78
C TYR A 3 -24.85 17.40 -15.11
N ILE A 4 -23.99 17.19 -14.12
CA ILE A 4 -23.22 18.24 -13.45
C ILE A 4 -22.20 18.76 -14.48
N GLN A 5 -22.00 20.08 -14.60
CA GLN A 5 -21.02 20.69 -15.49
C GLN A 5 -19.68 20.92 -14.80
N ASN A 6 -18.58 21.07 -15.54
CA ASN A 6 -17.23 21.22 -15.00
C ASN A 6 -17.05 22.40 -14.02
N ASP A 7 -17.74 23.50 -14.23
CA ASP A 7 -17.79 24.64 -13.30
C ASP A 7 -18.40 24.27 -11.93
N GLN A 8 -19.31 23.29 -11.86
CA GLN A 8 -19.83 22.77 -10.59
C GLN A 8 -18.79 21.89 -9.83
N ILE A 9 -17.85 21.27 -10.51
CA ILE A 9 -16.72 20.60 -9.85
C ILE A 9 -15.86 21.65 -9.15
N GLN A 10 -15.46 22.70 -9.86
CA GLN A 10 -14.60 23.75 -9.31
C GLN A 10 -15.21 24.49 -8.12
N SER A 11 -16.55 24.60 -8.04
CA SER A 11 -17.22 25.26 -6.94
C SER A 11 -17.46 24.38 -5.70
N ASN A 12 -17.49 23.04 -5.84
CA ASN A 12 -17.89 22.12 -4.76
C ASN A 12 -16.79 21.12 -4.37
N VAL A 13 -15.74 20.99 -5.17
CA VAL A 13 -14.65 20.02 -4.94
C VAL A 13 -13.34 20.78 -4.78
N PRO A 14 -12.48 20.42 -3.81
CA PRO A 14 -11.20 21.09 -3.62
C PRO A 14 -10.37 21.08 -4.90
N SER A 15 -9.68 22.19 -5.19
CA SER A 15 -8.82 22.34 -6.38
C SER A 15 -7.68 21.31 -6.47
N ALA A 16 -7.33 20.66 -5.35
CA ALA A 16 -6.40 19.54 -5.32
C ALA A 16 -6.94 18.28 -6.03
N TRP A 17 -8.23 18.19 -6.26
CA TRP A 17 -8.88 17.12 -7.02
C TRP A 17 -9.11 17.59 -8.46
N TYR A 18 -8.06 17.74 -9.21
CA TYR A 18 -8.19 18.07 -10.64
C TYR A 18 -8.46 16.81 -11.47
N SER A 19 -9.20 16.99 -12.56
CA SER A 19 -9.44 15.96 -13.57
C SER A 19 -8.64 16.28 -14.84
N THR A 20 -8.08 15.26 -15.46
CA THR A 20 -7.46 15.34 -16.78
C THR A 20 -8.48 15.13 -17.91
N LEU A 21 -9.68 14.63 -17.58
CA LEU A 21 -10.78 14.47 -18.52
C LEU A 21 -11.78 15.61 -18.33
N GLU A 22 -12.26 16.14 -19.44
CA GLU A 22 -13.25 17.24 -19.44
C GLU A 22 -14.65 16.73 -19.07
N ASN A 23 -14.98 15.50 -19.45
CA ASN A 23 -16.29 14.92 -19.27
C ASN A 23 -16.34 13.92 -18.09
N PHE A 24 -17.50 13.77 -17.49
CA PHE A 24 -17.73 12.80 -16.42
C PHE A 24 -17.76 11.37 -16.92
N ILE A 25 -17.09 10.47 -16.23
CA ILE A 25 -17.20 9.03 -16.48
C ILE A 25 -18.52 8.52 -15.95
N VAL A 26 -19.29 7.86 -16.80
CA VAL A 26 -20.64 7.33 -16.48
C VAL A 26 -20.73 5.80 -16.55
N LYS A 27 -19.71 5.14 -17.11
CA LYS A 27 -19.72 3.69 -17.31
C LYS A 27 -18.30 3.15 -17.35
N GLY A 28 -18.09 1.97 -16.76
CA GLY A 28 -16.87 1.18 -16.88
C GLY A 28 -17.17 -0.29 -17.13
N LYS A 29 -16.34 -0.97 -17.91
CA LYS A 29 -16.42 -2.42 -18.14
C LYS A 29 -15.06 -2.97 -18.56
N ASN A 30 -14.55 -3.97 -17.87
CA ASN A 30 -13.20 -4.50 -18.09
C ASN A 30 -12.14 -3.39 -18.07
N ALA A 31 -11.39 -3.19 -19.14
CA ALA A 31 -10.36 -2.14 -19.28
C ALA A 31 -10.88 -0.89 -20.02
N GLU A 32 -12.17 -0.67 -20.04
CA GLU A 32 -12.78 0.44 -20.81
C GLU A 32 -13.69 1.28 -19.92
N ILE A 33 -13.69 2.61 -20.18
CA ILE A 33 -14.59 3.58 -19.56
C ILE A 33 -15.27 4.42 -20.64
N TRP A 34 -16.44 4.97 -20.33
CA TRP A 34 -17.20 5.87 -21.20
C TRP A 34 -17.57 7.12 -20.43
N ASP A 35 -17.45 8.26 -21.12
CA ASP A 35 -17.89 9.53 -20.58
C ASP A 35 -19.37 9.83 -20.85
N SER A 36 -19.82 10.99 -20.38
CA SER A 36 -21.21 11.46 -20.52
C SER A 36 -21.63 11.78 -21.95
N GLU A 37 -20.68 11.97 -22.87
CA GLU A 37 -20.93 12.19 -24.31
C GLU A 37 -20.88 10.89 -25.10
N GLY A 38 -20.54 9.75 -24.45
CA GLY A 38 -20.45 8.44 -25.08
C GLY A 38 -19.09 8.12 -25.65
N ASN A 39 -18.08 8.96 -25.46
CA ASN A 39 -16.72 8.68 -25.89
C ASN A 39 -16.15 7.51 -25.09
N ARG A 40 -15.46 6.59 -25.75
CA ARG A 40 -14.83 5.41 -25.18
C ARG A 40 -13.34 5.62 -24.99
N TYR A 41 -12.83 5.25 -23.83
CA TYR A 41 -11.41 5.28 -23.50
C TYR A 41 -10.92 3.93 -23.02
N LEU A 42 -9.66 3.60 -23.29
CA LEU A 42 -8.96 2.52 -22.60
C LEU A 42 -8.43 3.05 -21.26
N ASP A 43 -8.83 2.40 -20.16
CA ASP A 43 -8.43 2.79 -18.82
C ASP A 43 -7.09 2.15 -18.43
N TYR A 44 -5.99 2.81 -18.81
CA TYR A 44 -4.64 2.41 -18.40
C TYR A 44 -4.31 2.80 -16.95
N VAL A 45 -5.08 3.67 -16.32
CA VAL A 45 -4.88 4.11 -14.93
C VAL A 45 -5.43 3.07 -13.97
N GLY A 46 -6.55 2.43 -14.31
CA GLY A 46 -7.19 1.42 -13.50
C GLY A 46 -7.46 1.87 -12.05
N GLY A 47 -7.83 3.14 -11.84
CA GLY A 47 -8.03 3.70 -10.50
C GLY A 47 -6.72 3.81 -9.68
N TYR A 48 -5.60 4.11 -10.30
CA TYR A 48 -4.24 4.02 -9.74
C TYR A 48 -3.87 2.59 -9.31
N ALA A 49 -3.94 1.67 -10.29
CA ALA A 49 -3.63 0.24 -10.11
C ALA A 49 -4.55 -0.49 -9.09
N VAL A 50 -5.81 -0.08 -9.00
CA VAL A 50 -6.83 -0.69 -8.13
C VAL A 50 -7.58 -1.81 -8.83
N LEU A 51 -7.85 -1.65 -10.13
CA LEU A 51 -8.75 -2.51 -10.91
C LEU A 51 -7.99 -3.65 -11.61
N ASN A 52 -7.31 -4.50 -10.85
CA ASN A 52 -6.53 -5.61 -11.40
C ASN A 52 -7.40 -6.62 -12.17
N THR A 53 -8.69 -6.73 -11.83
CA THR A 53 -9.67 -7.57 -12.52
C THR A 53 -10.50 -6.83 -13.57
N GLY A 54 -10.22 -5.55 -13.79
CA GLY A 54 -11.02 -4.65 -14.61
C GLY A 54 -12.29 -4.15 -13.90
N HIS A 55 -12.96 -3.20 -14.56
CA HIS A 55 -14.24 -2.65 -14.09
C HIS A 55 -15.33 -3.72 -14.06
N LEU A 56 -16.05 -3.79 -12.95
CA LEU A 56 -17.27 -4.58 -12.77
C LEU A 56 -17.09 -6.06 -13.17
N HIS A 57 -16.02 -6.68 -12.67
CA HIS A 57 -15.82 -8.12 -12.89
C HIS A 57 -17.07 -8.90 -12.39
N PRO A 58 -17.72 -9.75 -13.22
CA PRO A 58 -19.03 -10.35 -12.90
C PRO A 58 -19.06 -11.07 -11.56
N ARG A 59 -18.07 -11.91 -11.28
CA ARG A 59 -17.97 -12.64 -9.99
C ARG A 59 -17.88 -11.75 -8.76
N VAL A 60 -17.22 -10.58 -8.88
CA VAL A 60 -17.12 -9.60 -7.79
C VAL A 60 -18.47 -8.93 -7.59
N VAL A 61 -19.08 -8.45 -8.68
CA VAL A 61 -20.39 -7.78 -8.64
C VAL A 61 -21.47 -8.69 -8.05
N ASP A 62 -21.53 -9.96 -8.49
CA ASP A 62 -22.51 -10.91 -7.99
C ASP A 62 -22.34 -11.18 -6.49
N ARG A 63 -21.10 -11.31 -6.03
CA ARG A 63 -20.82 -11.49 -4.59
C ARG A 63 -21.21 -10.26 -3.76
N VAL A 64 -20.95 -9.05 -4.25
CA VAL A 64 -21.35 -7.81 -3.57
C VAL A 64 -22.88 -7.70 -3.50
N LYS A 65 -23.59 -7.95 -4.61
CA LYS A 65 -25.07 -7.95 -4.64
C LYS A 65 -25.64 -8.95 -3.65
N ASN A 66 -25.18 -10.19 -3.67
CA ASN A 66 -25.63 -11.24 -2.76
C ASN A 66 -25.36 -10.86 -1.28
N GLN A 67 -24.26 -10.16 -0.99
CA GLN A 67 -23.99 -9.69 0.38
C GLN A 67 -24.97 -8.58 0.81
N LEU A 68 -25.30 -7.65 -0.09
CA LEU A 68 -26.24 -6.57 0.19
C LEU A 68 -27.66 -7.08 0.47
N ASP A 69 -28.05 -8.21 -0.10
CA ASP A 69 -29.32 -8.87 0.21
C ASP A 69 -29.38 -9.46 1.63
N ASN A 70 -28.22 -9.63 2.29
CA ASN A 70 -28.16 -10.15 3.65
C ASN A 70 -27.99 -9.05 4.70
N PHE A 71 -26.88 -8.32 4.64
CA PHE A 71 -26.61 -7.17 5.52
C PHE A 71 -25.45 -6.32 4.96
N SER A 72 -25.45 -5.04 5.30
CA SER A 72 -24.42 -4.09 4.85
C SER A 72 -23.25 -3.98 5.82
N HIS A 73 -23.49 -4.08 7.13
CA HIS A 73 -22.46 -3.91 8.16
C HIS A 73 -22.80 -4.69 9.43
N SER A 74 -21.77 -5.25 10.04
CA SER A 74 -21.80 -5.71 11.43
C SER A 74 -20.50 -5.32 12.13
N CYS A 75 -20.54 -4.93 13.39
CA CYS A 75 -19.32 -4.73 14.17
C CYS A 75 -18.70 -6.10 14.47
N PHE A 76 -17.59 -6.45 13.82
CA PHE A 76 -16.97 -7.77 13.94
C PHE A 76 -16.68 -8.20 15.39
N ALA A 77 -16.35 -7.25 16.28
CA ALA A 77 -16.09 -7.51 17.69
C ALA A 77 -17.33 -8.00 18.46
N PHE A 78 -18.55 -7.67 18.00
CA PHE A 78 -19.81 -8.11 18.62
C PHE A 78 -20.53 -9.16 17.80
N ALA A 79 -20.48 -9.05 16.50
CA ALA A 79 -21.19 -9.90 15.56
C ALA A 79 -20.26 -10.27 14.41
N PRO A 80 -19.39 -11.28 14.60
CA PRO A 80 -18.47 -11.72 13.55
C PRO A 80 -19.24 -12.28 12.34
N HIS A 81 -18.66 -12.11 11.15
CA HIS A 81 -19.24 -12.63 9.92
C HIS A 81 -18.23 -13.47 9.15
N GLU A 82 -18.75 -14.49 8.49
CA GLU A 82 -17.97 -15.54 7.85
C GLU A 82 -17.04 -15.02 6.74
N ASN A 83 -17.47 -14.01 5.97
CA ASN A 83 -16.67 -13.50 4.85
C ASN A 83 -15.33 -12.90 5.29
N ALA A 84 -15.27 -12.21 6.44
CA ALA A 84 -14.00 -11.69 6.96
C ALA A 84 -13.07 -12.83 7.37
N VAL A 85 -13.59 -13.87 8.04
CA VAL A 85 -12.81 -15.04 8.43
C VAL A 85 -12.26 -15.76 7.20
N LYS A 86 -13.11 -16.07 6.22
CA LYS A 86 -12.69 -16.74 4.98
C LYS A 86 -11.64 -15.95 4.20
N LEU A 87 -11.79 -14.62 4.12
CA LEU A 87 -10.80 -13.80 3.46
C LEU A 87 -9.47 -13.81 4.22
N SER A 88 -9.49 -13.74 5.56
CA SER A 88 -8.28 -13.86 6.37
C SER A 88 -7.59 -15.20 6.19
N GLU A 89 -8.34 -16.31 6.19
CA GLU A 89 -7.81 -17.66 5.94
C GLU A 89 -7.15 -17.76 4.56
N GLU A 90 -7.79 -17.23 3.51
CA GLU A 90 -7.22 -17.24 2.15
C GLU A 90 -5.96 -16.38 2.04
N LEU A 91 -5.91 -15.21 2.68
CA LEU A 91 -4.72 -14.37 2.70
C LEU A 91 -3.59 -15.04 3.48
N ASN A 92 -3.87 -15.54 4.67
CA ASN A 92 -2.89 -16.23 5.51
C ASN A 92 -2.27 -17.44 4.80
N LYS A 93 -3.09 -18.20 4.06
CA LYS A 93 -2.64 -19.38 3.31
C LYS A 93 -1.79 -19.04 2.08
N ARG A 94 -2.05 -17.90 1.44
CA ARG A 94 -1.44 -17.54 0.15
C ARG A 94 -0.18 -16.70 0.27
N TYR A 95 -0.07 -15.92 1.32
CA TYR A 95 1.11 -15.07 1.48
C TYR A 95 2.32 -15.92 1.89
N PRO A 96 3.51 -15.70 1.29
CA PRO A 96 4.65 -16.60 1.43
C PRO A 96 5.41 -16.43 2.77
N ILE A 97 4.71 -16.42 3.89
CA ILE A 97 5.29 -16.50 5.24
C ILE A 97 5.13 -17.94 5.74
N ASP A 98 6.22 -18.62 6.04
CA ASP A 98 6.26 -20.05 6.41
C ASP A 98 5.79 -20.35 7.86
N THR A 99 5.35 -19.34 8.60
CA THR A 99 4.82 -19.49 9.96
C THR A 99 3.33 -19.16 9.99
N GLU A 100 2.68 -19.48 11.10
CA GLU A 100 1.30 -19.05 11.33
C GLU A 100 1.17 -17.52 11.17
N THR A 101 0.16 -17.08 10.46
CA THR A 101 -0.11 -15.66 10.18
C THR A 101 -1.52 -15.26 10.59
N LYS A 102 -1.70 -13.98 10.84
CA LYS A 102 -3.01 -13.36 11.12
C LYS A 102 -3.21 -12.14 10.24
N THR A 103 -4.46 -11.90 9.90
CA THR A 103 -4.86 -10.76 9.05
C THR A 103 -5.78 -9.81 9.82
N PHE A 104 -5.43 -8.54 9.82
CA PHE A 104 -6.23 -7.45 10.37
C PHE A 104 -6.81 -6.60 9.23
N MET A 105 -8.15 -6.56 9.11
CA MET A 105 -8.85 -5.84 8.04
C MET A 105 -9.04 -4.36 8.38
N VAL A 106 -8.86 -3.50 7.38
CA VAL A 106 -9.07 -2.05 7.42
C VAL A 106 -9.65 -1.56 6.09
N ASN A 107 -9.83 -0.26 5.87
CA ASN A 107 -10.56 0.27 4.73
C ASN A 107 -9.67 0.86 3.63
N SER A 108 -8.45 1.24 3.93
CA SER A 108 -7.54 1.89 2.99
C SER A 108 -6.08 1.48 3.20
N GLY A 109 -5.26 1.64 2.15
CA GLY A 109 -3.82 1.38 2.24
C GLY A 109 -3.13 2.25 3.29
N ALA A 110 -3.53 3.52 3.43
CA ALA A 110 -3.01 4.39 4.48
C ALA A 110 -3.32 3.85 5.89
N GLU A 111 -4.55 3.37 6.13
CA GLU A 111 -4.90 2.73 7.40
C GLU A 111 -4.09 1.44 7.63
N ALA A 112 -3.85 0.64 6.59
CA ALA A 112 -3.02 -0.56 6.70
C ALA A 112 -1.59 -0.19 7.14
N VAL A 113 -0.97 0.81 6.50
CA VAL A 113 0.37 1.30 6.85
C VAL A 113 0.41 1.85 8.28
N GLU A 114 -0.55 2.69 8.67
CA GLU A 114 -0.66 3.23 10.04
C GLU A 114 -0.75 2.10 11.09
N ASN A 115 -1.57 1.08 10.81
CA ASN A 115 -1.73 -0.06 11.72
C ASN A 115 -0.49 -0.96 11.74
N ALA A 116 0.17 -1.20 10.62
CA ALA A 116 1.41 -1.97 10.57
C ALA A 116 2.51 -1.31 11.42
N VAL A 117 2.68 0.00 11.31
CA VAL A 117 3.63 0.75 12.17
C VAL A 117 3.22 0.71 13.64
N LYS A 118 1.93 0.88 13.93
CA LYS A 118 1.41 0.80 15.30
C LYS A 118 1.69 -0.57 15.93
N ILE A 119 1.43 -1.65 15.19
CA ILE A 119 1.69 -3.03 15.62
C ILE A 119 3.20 -3.23 15.85
N ALA A 120 4.04 -2.82 14.89
CA ALA A 120 5.49 -2.93 14.99
C ALA A 120 6.04 -2.25 16.25
N ARG A 121 5.61 -1.02 16.52
CA ARG A 121 6.01 -0.27 17.71
C ARG A 121 5.56 -0.92 19.02
N TYR A 122 4.34 -1.44 19.03
CA TYR A 122 3.81 -2.14 20.22
C TYR A 122 4.57 -3.43 20.51
N PHE A 123 4.77 -4.26 19.47
CA PHE A 123 5.44 -5.54 19.60
C PHE A 123 6.92 -5.41 20.00
N THR A 124 7.64 -4.52 19.34
CA THR A 124 9.08 -4.33 19.60
C THR A 124 9.39 -3.44 20.81
N ASN A 125 8.41 -2.69 21.29
CA ASN A 125 8.58 -1.61 22.27
C ASN A 125 9.64 -0.55 21.83
N LYS A 126 9.78 -0.35 20.51
CA LYS A 126 10.69 0.61 19.88
C LYS A 126 9.90 1.71 19.18
N LYS A 127 10.54 2.84 18.81
CA LYS A 127 9.84 4.05 18.34
C LYS A 127 10.09 4.38 16.90
N ALA A 128 11.34 4.26 16.44
CA ALA A 128 11.78 4.78 15.16
C ALA A 128 11.35 3.88 14.00
N ILE A 129 11.17 4.49 12.84
CA ILE A 129 10.83 3.82 11.58
C ILE A 129 11.77 4.32 10.49
N LEU A 130 12.36 3.39 9.76
CA LEU A 130 13.09 3.67 8.53
C LEU A 130 12.17 3.44 7.33
N SER A 131 12.15 4.39 6.41
CA SER A 131 11.48 4.30 5.12
C SER A 131 12.45 4.72 4.00
N PHE A 132 11.99 4.88 2.76
CA PHE A 132 12.88 5.14 1.62
C PHE A 132 12.44 6.36 0.81
N LYS A 133 13.43 7.10 0.28
CA LYS A 133 13.19 8.20 -0.66
C LYS A 133 12.48 7.67 -1.91
N GLY A 134 11.49 8.41 -2.39
CA GLY A 134 10.66 8.01 -3.52
C GLY A 134 9.47 7.12 -3.15
N GLY A 135 9.44 6.54 -1.95
CA GLY A 135 8.32 5.72 -1.48
C GLY A 135 7.05 6.53 -1.26
N PHE A 136 5.89 5.87 -1.42
CA PHE A 136 4.57 6.44 -1.16
C PHE A 136 3.74 5.47 -0.32
N HIS A 137 3.37 5.93 0.88
CA HIS A 137 2.70 5.08 1.87
C HIS A 137 1.31 5.57 2.29
N GLY A 138 0.83 6.66 1.72
CA GLY A 138 -0.50 7.22 1.97
C GLY A 138 -0.49 8.71 2.30
N ARG A 139 -1.66 9.25 2.63
CA ARG A 139 -1.89 10.68 2.87
C ARG A 139 -2.44 11.00 4.26
N THR A 140 -2.49 10.04 5.18
CA THR A 140 -2.70 10.30 6.61
C THR A 140 -1.40 10.80 7.23
N TYR A 141 -1.45 11.35 8.43
CA TYR A 141 -0.32 12.08 9.00
C TYR A 141 0.97 11.25 9.11
N LEU A 142 0.90 10.02 9.65
CA LEU A 142 2.07 9.16 9.74
C LEU A 142 2.44 8.58 8.37
N ALA A 143 1.48 8.16 7.58
CA ALA A 143 1.73 7.65 6.22
C ALA A 143 2.38 8.70 5.31
N MET A 144 2.00 10.01 5.43
CA MET A 144 2.75 11.10 4.79
C MET A 144 4.16 11.23 5.35
N GLY A 145 4.33 11.06 6.67
CA GLY A 145 5.65 11.05 7.30
C GLY A 145 6.57 9.99 6.69
N LEU A 146 6.04 8.79 6.44
CA LEU A 146 6.75 7.67 5.80
C LEU A 146 7.01 7.89 4.30
N THR A 147 6.12 8.62 3.61
CA THR A 147 6.27 8.94 2.18
C THR A 147 7.58 9.71 1.95
N GLY A 148 8.43 9.19 1.08
CA GLY A 148 9.79 9.68 0.82
C GLY A 148 9.89 10.79 -0.23
N LYS A 149 8.77 11.42 -0.60
CA LYS A 149 8.69 12.48 -1.61
C LYS A 149 7.95 13.68 -1.06
N ASP A 150 8.64 14.84 -0.96
CA ASP A 150 8.05 16.04 -0.35
C ASP A 150 7.01 16.68 -1.27
N LYS A 151 7.38 17.01 -2.50
CA LYS A 151 6.47 17.58 -3.49
C LYS A 151 5.88 16.50 -4.41
N PRO A 152 4.56 16.51 -4.64
CA PRO A 152 3.53 17.41 -4.12
C PRO A 152 2.86 16.92 -2.82
N TYR A 153 3.39 15.90 -2.12
CA TYR A 153 2.63 15.15 -1.10
C TYR A 153 2.69 15.74 0.31
N LYS A 154 3.82 16.39 0.69
CA LYS A 154 4.09 16.79 2.08
C LYS A 154 4.18 18.30 2.29
N GLU A 155 4.39 19.06 1.22
CA GLU A 155 4.59 20.50 1.30
C GLU A 155 3.40 21.21 1.96
N GLY A 156 3.65 21.94 3.06
CA GLY A 156 2.64 22.68 3.80
C GLY A 156 1.86 21.88 4.85
N PHE A 157 2.06 20.56 4.96
CA PHE A 157 1.32 19.70 5.90
C PHE A 157 2.08 19.34 7.20
N GLY A 158 3.34 19.73 7.32
CA GLY A 158 4.15 19.43 8.50
C GLY A 158 3.76 20.23 9.76
N PRO A 159 4.42 19.99 10.92
CA PRO A 159 5.59 19.09 11.06
C PRO A 159 5.22 17.61 11.04
N PHE A 160 6.13 16.76 10.55
CA PHE A 160 5.96 15.31 10.54
C PHE A 160 6.70 14.63 11.70
N PRO A 161 6.40 13.34 12.01
CA PRO A 161 7.06 12.64 13.11
C PRO A 161 8.58 12.57 12.94
N GLU A 162 9.35 13.08 13.89
CA GLU A 162 10.81 13.11 13.86
C GLU A 162 11.46 11.72 13.93
N PHE A 163 10.75 10.73 14.45
CA PHE A 163 11.18 9.33 14.52
C PHE A 163 11.10 8.57 13.19
N VAL A 164 10.63 9.20 12.11
CA VAL A 164 10.66 8.65 10.75
C VAL A 164 11.86 9.25 10.01
N LYS A 165 12.71 8.37 9.46
CA LYS A 165 13.84 8.77 8.60
C LYS A 165 13.80 8.00 7.29
N HIS A 166 14.47 8.55 6.27
CA HIS A 166 14.46 8.00 4.92
C HIS A 166 15.88 7.69 4.47
N ALA A 167 16.13 6.44 4.10
CA ALA A 167 17.30 6.05 3.34
C ALA A 167 17.07 6.22 1.83
N VAL A 168 18.12 6.08 1.06
CA VAL A 168 18.05 6.09 -0.40
C VAL A 168 17.55 4.73 -0.89
N TYR A 169 16.67 4.74 -1.91
CA TYR A 169 16.21 3.53 -2.58
C TYR A 169 17.12 3.25 -3.80
N PRO A 170 17.47 2.00 -4.10
CA PRO A 170 18.31 1.69 -5.25
C PRO A 170 17.63 2.09 -6.57
N TYR A 171 18.36 2.73 -7.46
CA TYR A 171 17.83 3.21 -8.74
C TYR A 171 18.92 3.26 -9.79
N SER A 172 19.21 2.15 -10.43
CA SER A 172 20.30 1.99 -11.39
C SER A 172 20.26 2.98 -12.56
N TYR A 173 19.07 3.38 -13.02
CA TYR A 173 18.92 4.40 -14.07
C TYR A 173 19.49 5.78 -13.64
N ARG A 174 19.60 6.04 -12.34
CA ARG A 174 20.17 7.27 -11.76
C ARG A 174 21.51 7.02 -11.07
N ASP A 175 22.21 5.97 -11.47
CA ASP A 175 23.51 5.59 -10.93
C ASP A 175 23.51 5.39 -9.39
N ILE A 176 22.38 4.94 -8.83
CA ILE A 176 22.27 4.56 -7.42
C ILE A 176 22.25 3.03 -7.37
N SER A 177 23.37 2.45 -6.93
CA SER A 177 23.50 1.00 -6.78
C SER A 177 22.81 0.46 -5.53
N ASP A 178 22.71 -0.86 -5.41
CA ASP A 178 22.25 -1.51 -4.18
C ASP A 178 23.19 -1.21 -3.01
N GLU A 179 24.49 -1.17 -3.26
CA GLU A 179 25.53 -0.84 -2.27
C GLU A 179 25.37 0.60 -1.77
N ASP A 180 25.14 1.57 -2.65
CA ASP A 180 24.88 2.97 -2.26
C ASP A 180 23.64 3.08 -1.37
N ALA A 181 22.59 2.34 -1.71
CA ALA A 181 21.36 2.31 -0.92
C ALA A 181 21.60 1.67 0.46
N LEU A 182 22.36 0.57 0.54
CA LEU A 182 22.73 -0.07 1.80
C LEU A 182 23.65 0.83 2.65
N LEU A 183 24.59 1.54 2.03
CA LEU A 183 25.41 2.55 2.72
C LEU A 183 24.52 3.64 3.33
N SER A 184 23.52 4.13 2.58
CA SER A 184 22.57 5.12 3.10
C SER A 184 21.78 4.60 4.30
N VAL A 185 21.37 3.33 4.33
CA VAL A 185 20.74 2.71 5.51
C VAL A 185 21.67 2.77 6.72
N ASN A 186 22.94 2.37 6.52
CA ASN A 186 23.95 2.44 7.59
C ASN A 186 24.21 3.88 8.06
N GLU A 187 24.25 4.85 7.15
CA GLU A 187 24.40 6.26 7.50
C GLU A 187 23.24 6.77 8.35
N VAL A 188 22.00 6.39 8.02
CA VAL A 188 20.83 6.74 8.84
C VAL A 188 20.98 6.14 10.24
N PHE A 189 21.39 4.89 10.37
CA PHE A 189 21.58 4.23 11.66
C PHE A 189 22.75 4.80 12.45
N ASN A 190 23.82 5.24 11.82
CA ASN A 190 24.96 5.83 12.51
C ASN A 190 24.73 7.28 12.97
N ASN A 191 23.87 8.02 12.26
CA ASN A 191 23.79 9.48 12.46
C ASN A 191 22.44 9.95 13.03
N THR A 192 21.33 9.25 12.78
CA THR A 192 19.98 9.80 13.03
C THR A 192 19.00 8.85 13.71
N LEU A 193 19.12 7.55 13.55
CA LEU A 193 18.31 6.53 14.21
C LEU A 193 19.21 5.52 14.92
N ASP A 194 18.84 5.13 16.14
CA ASP A 194 19.45 3.96 16.76
C ASP A 194 18.75 2.70 16.23
N PRO A 195 19.46 1.72 15.62
CA PRO A 195 18.87 0.46 15.20
C PRO A 195 18.23 -0.31 16.35
N ASN A 196 18.71 -0.11 17.61
CA ASN A 196 18.11 -0.72 18.79
C ASN A 196 16.78 -0.05 19.20
N ASP A 197 16.50 1.19 18.77
CA ASP A 197 15.20 1.88 18.97
C ASP A 197 14.35 1.91 17.70
N THR A 198 14.79 1.25 16.62
CA THR A 198 14.08 1.16 15.35
C THR A 198 13.12 -0.04 15.37
N ALA A 199 11.81 0.24 15.31
CA ALA A 199 10.75 -0.76 15.34
C ALA A 199 10.60 -1.50 14.01
N ALA A 200 10.67 -0.77 12.89
CA ALA A 200 10.48 -1.36 11.57
C ALA A 200 11.23 -0.61 10.46
N ILE A 201 11.50 -1.35 9.39
CA ILE A 201 11.79 -0.83 8.05
C ILE A 201 10.56 -1.05 7.19
N VAL A 202 10.02 0.03 6.60
CA VAL A 202 8.86 0.01 5.70
C VAL A 202 9.34 0.28 4.28
N ILE A 203 9.04 -0.62 3.34
CA ILE A 203 9.52 -0.53 1.96
C ILE A 203 8.49 -1.09 0.97
N GLU A 204 8.34 -0.43 -0.17
CA GLU A 204 7.71 -1.01 -1.36
C GLU A 204 8.73 -1.92 -2.07
N VAL A 205 8.36 -3.14 -2.44
CA VAL A 205 9.26 -4.03 -3.23
C VAL A 205 9.48 -3.49 -4.65
N GLU A 206 8.56 -2.66 -5.13
CA GLU A 206 8.68 -1.83 -6.32
C GLU A 206 8.03 -0.47 -6.03
N LEU A 207 8.80 0.61 -6.14
CA LEU A 207 8.26 1.97 -5.96
C LEU A 207 7.17 2.25 -7.00
N GLY A 208 5.93 2.45 -6.56
CA GLY A 208 4.83 2.82 -7.45
C GLY A 208 4.91 4.29 -7.88
N GLU A 209 4.60 5.20 -6.98
CA GLU A 209 4.62 6.66 -7.21
C GLU A 209 6.04 7.22 -7.45
N GLY A 210 7.07 6.46 -7.06
CA GLY A 210 8.47 6.77 -7.32
C GLY A 210 8.86 6.58 -8.78
N GLY A 211 8.09 5.83 -9.58
CA GLY A 211 8.32 5.64 -11.01
C GLY A 211 8.43 4.18 -11.48
N TYR A 212 7.77 3.26 -10.81
CA TYR A 212 7.82 1.81 -11.12
C TYR A 212 9.25 1.27 -11.10
N ILE A 213 9.93 1.48 -9.97
CA ILE A 213 11.33 1.13 -9.78
C ILE A 213 11.40 -0.11 -8.89
N PRO A 214 11.74 -1.30 -9.43
CA PRO A 214 11.87 -2.50 -8.61
C PRO A 214 13.16 -2.48 -7.79
N ALA A 215 13.08 -2.94 -6.54
CA ALA A 215 14.27 -3.29 -5.77
C ALA A 215 14.81 -4.65 -6.21
N SER A 216 16.12 -4.84 -6.14
CA SER A 216 16.73 -6.15 -6.38
C SER A 216 16.46 -7.10 -5.20
N SER A 217 16.43 -8.41 -5.49
CA SER A 217 16.37 -9.43 -4.43
C SER A 217 17.58 -9.35 -3.51
N TYR A 218 18.74 -8.96 -4.02
CA TYR A 218 19.95 -8.77 -3.22
C TYR A 218 19.75 -7.65 -2.18
N PHE A 219 19.32 -6.46 -2.60
CA PHE A 219 19.09 -5.33 -1.69
C PHE A 219 18.09 -5.69 -0.60
N LEU A 220 16.96 -6.32 -0.97
CA LEU A 220 15.92 -6.71 -0.02
C LEU A 220 16.39 -7.81 0.94
N SER A 221 17.23 -8.78 0.47
CA SER A 221 17.81 -9.78 1.35
C SER A 221 18.77 -9.16 2.37
N GLN A 222 19.58 -8.18 1.96
CA GLN A 222 20.44 -7.44 2.89
C GLN A 222 19.66 -6.63 3.92
N LEU A 223 18.51 -6.05 3.52
CA LEU A 223 17.59 -5.42 4.50
C LEU A 223 17.02 -6.43 5.48
N ARG A 224 16.69 -7.65 5.02
CA ARG A 224 16.24 -8.74 5.90
C ARG A 224 17.32 -9.08 6.92
N ASP A 225 18.58 -9.25 6.47
CA ASP A 225 19.71 -9.55 7.37
C ASP A 225 19.92 -8.44 8.42
N ILE A 226 19.80 -7.18 8.01
CA ILE A 226 19.87 -6.02 8.93
C ILE A 226 18.74 -6.08 9.96
N CYS A 227 17.51 -6.36 9.50
CA CYS A 227 16.35 -6.48 10.37
C CYS A 227 16.52 -7.59 11.40
N ASP A 228 16.97 -8.76 10.97
CA ASP A 228 17.19 -9.92 11.85
C ASP A 228 18.28 -9.64 12.88
N LYS A 229 19.38 -9.03 12.46
CA LYS A 229 20.49 -8.66 13.34
C LYS A 229 20.10 -7.72 14.48
N HIS A 230 19.18 -6.79 14.21
CA HIS A 230 18.81 -5.72 15.14
C HIS A 230 17.42 -5.90 15.75
N ASN A 231 16.73 -7.03 15.50
CA ASN A 231 15.33 -7.25 15.89
C ASN A 231 14.42 -6.09 15.45
N ILE A 232 14.53 -5.72 14.16
CA ILE A 232 13.70 -4.74 13.47
C ILE A 232 12.69 -5.52 12.62
N LEU A 233 11.43 -5.11 12.59
CA LEU A 233 10.46 -5.76 11.71
C LEU A 233 10.60 -5.24 10.28
N LEU A 234 10.66 -6.15 9.30
CA LEU A 234 10.58 -5.82 7.89
C LEU A 234 9.12 -5.80 7.45
N ILE A 235 8.65 -4.66 6.98
CA ILE A 235 7.29 -4.46 6.48
C ILE A 235 7.33 -4.18 4.99
N PHE A 236 6.74 -5.07 4.18
CA PHE A 236 6.53 -4.78 2.77
C PHE A 236 5.21 -4.03 2.58
N ASP A 237 5.30 -2.87 1.94
CA ASP A 237 4.11 -2.19 1.45
C ASP A 237 3.74 -2.73 0.07
N GLU A 238 2.84 -3.71 0.06
CA GLU A 238 2.30 -4.31 -1.15
C GLU A 238 0.90 -3.78 -1.52
N VAL A 239 0.58 -2.57 -1.08
CA VAL A 239 -0.65 -1.88 -1.47
C VAL A 239 -0.76 -1.82 -2.99
N GLN A 240 0.34 -1.63 -3.71
CA GLN A 240 0.34 -1.58 -5.17
C GLN A 240 0.84 -2.88 -5.81
N THR A 241 1.87 -3.53 -5.26
CA THR A 241 2.52 -4.69 -5.88
C THR A 241 1.73 -5.99 -5.73
N GLY A 242 0.81 -6.07 -4.79
CA GLY A 242 -0.03 -7.24 -4.56
C GLY A 242 -1.03 -7.54 -5.69
N TYR A 243 -1.61 -8.71 -5.60
CA TYR A 243 -2.72 -9.20 -6.44
C TYR A 243 -2.40 -9.26 -7.94
N GLY A 244 -1.21 -9.77 -8.27
CA GLY A 244 -0.81 -10.05 -9.65
C GLY A 244 -0.17 -8.87 -10.39
N ARG A 245 0.05 -7.73 -9.72
CA ARG A 245 0.61 -6.53 -10.38
C ARG A 245 2.03 -6.74 -10.91
N THR A 246 2.86 -7.52 -10.20
CA THR A 246 4.24 -7.84 -10.58
C THR A 246 4.40 -9.19 -11.30
N GLY A 247 3.26 -9.84 -11.63
CA GLY A 247 3.24 -11.16 -12.32
C GLY A 247 2.96 -12.33 -11.37
N ASN A 248 3.47 -12.31 -10.15
CA ASN A 248 3.09 -13.25 -9.08
C ASN A 248 1.93 -12.68 -8.25
N MET A 249 1.31 -13.50 -7.39
CA MET A 249 0.21 -13.03 -6.54
C MET A 249 0.65 -11.90 -5.61
N PHE A 250 1.87 -11.98 -5.08
CA PHE A 250 2.48 -10.97 -4.22
C PHE A 250 3.89 -10.61 -4.69
N GLY A 251 4.32 -9.38 -4.44
CA GLY A 251 5.65 -8.90 -4.76
C GLY A 251 6.75 -9.66 -4.01
N ALA A 252 6.48 -10.08 -2.76
CA ALA A 252 7.40 -10.92 -1.99
C ALA A 252 7.81 -12.21 -2.72
N GLU A 253 6.88 -12.85 -3.46
CA GLU A 253 7.17 -14.04 -4.28
C GLU A 253 8.11 -13.70 -5.44
N THR A 254 7.97 -12.51 -6.02
CA THR A 254 8.80 -12.05 -7.13
C THR A 254 10.24 -11.82 -6.69
N VAL A 255 10.45 -11.26 -5.50
CA VAL A 255 11.79 -10.94 -4.98
C VAL A 255 12.40 -12.05 -4.14
N GLY A 256 11.62 -13.05 -3.71
CA GLY A 256 12.09 -14.18 -2.92
C GLY A 256 12.53 -13.81 -1.50
N VAL A 257 12.02 -12.70 -0.94
CA VAL A 257 12.32 -12.24 0.42
C VAL A 257 11.03 -12.15 1.22
N VAL A 258 11.04 -12.71 2.43
CA VAL A 258 9.86 -12.78 3.29
C VAL A 258 9.89 -11.67 4.34
N PRO A 259 8.88 -10.78 4.39
CA PRO A 259 8.76 -9.79 5.44
C PRO A 259 8.15 -10.38 6.72
N ASP A 260 8.17 -9.61 7.81
CA ASP A 260 7.46 -9.96 9.04
C ASP A 260 5.98 -9.59 8.96
N MET A 261 5.68 -8.48 8.27
CA MET A 261 4.32 -8.01 7.98
C MET A 261 4.24 -7.46 6.56
N VAL A 262 3.02 -7.42 6.04
CA VAL A 262 2.70 -6.81 4.74
C VAL A 262 1.43 -5.96 4.85
N THR A 263 1.40 -4.84 4.12
CA THR A 263 0.20 -4.04 3.92
C THR A 263 -0.39 -4.30 2.55
N LEU A 264 -1.70 -4.53 2.48
CA LEU A 264 -2.44 -4.93 1.30
C LEU A 264 -3.64 -4.00 1.10
N ALA A 265 -3.89 -3.55 -0.13
CA ALA A 265 -5.07 -2.75 -0.51
C ALA A 265 -5.30 -2.83 -2.03
N LYS A 266 -5.80 -1.75 -2.64
CA LYS A 266 -6.00 -1.61 -4.10
C LYS A 266 -6.65 -2.85 -4.72
N GLY A 267 -5.86 -3.75 -5.29
CA GLY A 267 -6.34 -4.96 -5.98
C GLY A 267 -7.16 -5.95 -5.14
N ILE A 268 -7.11 -5.84 -3.80
CA ILE A 268 -7.79 -6.78 -2.88
C ILE A 268 -9.30 -6.85 -3.10
N ALA A 269 -9.94 -5.72 -3.49
CA ALA A 269 -11.40 -5.61 -3.51
C ALA A 269 -11.99 -5.17 -4.86
N GLY A 270 -11.18 -5.11 -5.93
CA GLY A 270 -11.67 -4.77 -7.27
C GLY A 270 -12.38 -3.41 -7.36
N GLY A 271 -11.92 -2.41 -6.60
CA GLY A 271 -12.44 -1.04 -6.58
C GLY A 271 -13.26 -0.68 -5.34
N PHE A 272 -13.59 -1.62 -4.47
CA PHE A 272 -14.27 -1.34 -3.19
C PHE A 272 -13.27 -0.99 -2.08
N PRO A 273 -13.67 -0.20 -1.06
CA PRO A 273 -12.83 0.13 0.08
C PRO A 273 -12.53 -1.12 0.93
N LEU A 274 -11.32 -1.62 0.85
CA LEU A 274 -10.82 -2.70 1.69
C LEU A 274 -9.30 -2.69 1.68
N ALA A 275 -8.70 -2.96 2.82
CA ALA A 275 -7.27 -3.16 2.98
C ALA A 275 -7.00 -4.12 4.14
N ALA A 276 -5.77 -4.56 4.28
CA ALA A 276 -5.38 -5.46 5.35
C ALA A 276 -3.92 -5.25 5.76
N VAL A 277 -3.63 -5.59 7.02
CA VAL A 277 -2.29 -5.93 7.49
C VAL A 277 -2.27 -7.43 7.74
N LEU A 278 -1.31 -8.12 7.16
CA LEU A 278 -1.04 -9.51 7.43
C LEU A 278 0.36 -9.64 8.03
N GLY A 279 0.54 -10.44 9.03
CA GLY A 279 1.83 -10.63 9.70
C GLY A 279 1.92 -11.97 10.41
N LYS A 280 3.11 -12.29 10.91
CA LYS A 280 3.34 -13.46 11.78
C LYS A 280 2.42 -13.39 12.99
N SER A 281 1.87 -14.52 13.40
CA SER A 281 0.87 -14.58 14.49
C SER A 281 1.40 -14.19 15.86
N GLU A 282 2.72 -14.20 16.04
CA GLU A 282 3.41 -13.79 17.25
C GLU A 282 3.52 -12.25 17.39
N ILE A 283 3.39 -11.52 16.28
CA ILE A 283 3.41 -10.07 16.21
C ILE A 283 2.00 -9.51 16.43
#